data_614d9e67b245b62dc94d4d60964e40ee
#
_entry.id   614d9e67b245b62dc94d4d60964e40ee
#
_cell.length_a   1.000
_cell.length_b   1.000
_cell.length_c   1.000
_cell.angle_alpha   90.00
_cell.angle_beta   90.00
_cell.angle_gamma   90.00
#
_symmetry.space_group_name_H-M   'P 1'
#
loop_
_entity.id
_entity.type
_entity.pdbx_description
1 polymer ?
#
loop_
_entity_poly.entity_id
_entity_poly.type
_entity_poly.pdbx_seq_one_letter_code
_entity_poly.pdbx_strand_id
1 'polypeptide(L)' 'MNKQTKLVFALEHVAHLEDLIKDNEWEAFLSHDLTHIKIELERQLHNEKARKGLL' A
#
# COMPACT_ATOMS: atom_id res chain seq x y z
N MET A 1 13.65 -2.15 -11.50
CA MET A 1 13.20 -1.94 -10.10
C MET A 1 12.82 -3.28 -9.51
N ASN A 2 13.36 -3.61 -8.33
CA ASN A 2 13.05 -4.90 -7.72
C ASN A 2 11.66 -4.88 -7.05
N LYS A 3 11.20 -6.05 -6.64
CA LYS A 3 9.85 -6.20 -6.10
C LYS A 3 9.64 -5.39 -4.81
N GLN A 4 10.65 -5.38 -3.94
CA GLN A 4 10.54 -4.63 -2.69
C GLN A 4 10.37 -3.13 -2.96
N THR A 5 11.15 -2.59 -3.88
CA THR A 5 11.08 -1.17 -4.23
C THR A 5 9.72 -0.84 -4.86
N LYS A 6 9.21 -1.72 -5.71
CA LYS A 6 7.88 -1.54 -6.31
C LYS A 6 6.79 -1.48 -5.24
N LEU A 7 6.89 -2.35 -4.23
CA LEU A 7 5.91 -2.37 -3.15
C LEU A 7 5.97 -1.10 -2.31
N VAL A 8 7.18 -0.60 -2.03
CA VAL A 8 7.34 0.65 -1.28
C VAL A 8 6.72 1.81 -2.05
N PHE A 9 7.00 1.90 -3.35
CA PHE A 9 6.42 2.97 -4.17
C PHE A 9 4.91 2.84 -4.27
N ALA A 10 4.39 1.62 -4.39
CA ALA A 10 2.94 1.40 -4.41
C ALA A 10 2.29 1.89 -3.13
N LEU A 11 2.90 1.60 -1.97
CA LEU A 11 2.40 2.08 -0.69
C LEU A 11 2.43 3.60 -0.59
N GLU A 12 3.48 4.23 -1.11
CA GLU A 12 3.56 5.68 -1.14
C GLU A 12 2.44 6.29 -1.98
N HIS A 13 2.13 5.66 -3.12
CA HIS A 13 1.05 6.13 -3.97
C HIS A 13 -0.32 5.95 -3.30
N VAL A 14 -0.51 4.86 -2.57
CA VAL A 14 -1.74 4.66 -1.81
C VAL A 14 -1.90 5.76 -0.76
N ALA A 15 -0.83 6.07 -0.02
CA ALA A 15 -0.88 7.13 0.98
C ALA A 15 -1.21 8.48 0.36
N HIS A 16 -0.62 8.76 -0.81
CA HIS A 16 -0.90 10.00 -1.53
C HIS A 16 -2.36 10.05 -1.98
N LEU A 17 -2.86 8.93 -2.49
CA LEU A 17 -4.25 8.84 -2.93
C LEU A 17 -5.22 9.02 -1.75
N GLU A 18 -4.89 8.46 -0.59
CA GLU A 18 -5.70 8.65 0.61
C GLU A 18 -5.84 10.13 0.96
N ASP A 19 -4.76 10.89 0.80
CA ASP A 19 -4.78 12.33 1.03
C ASP A 19 -5.67 13.04 0.01
N LEU A 20 -5.57 12.65 -1.26
CA LEU A 20 -6.30 13.30 -2.34
C LEU A 20 -7.81 13.08 -2.28
N ILE A 21 -8.25 11.99 -1.67
CA ILE A 21 -9.69 11.69 -1.59
C ILE A 21 -10.35 12.26 -0.33
N LYS A 22 -9.60 12.92 0.54
CA LYS A 22 -10.19 13.60 1.70
C LYS A 22 -11.19 14.63 1.19
N ASP A 23 -12.33 14.69 1.87
CA ASP A 23 -13.44 15.59 1.52
C ASP A 23 -14.17 15.23 0.22
N ASN A 24 -13.82 14.10 -0.40
CA ASN A 24 -14.57 13.57 -1.52
C ASN A 24 -15.89 13.00 -0.99
N GLU A 25 -16.97 13.14 -1.75
CA GLU A 25 -18.29 12.65 -1.31
C GLU A 25 -18.33 11.13 -1.10
N TRP A 26 -17.42 10.41 -1.73
CA TRP A 26 -17.30 8.96 -1.61
C TRP A 26 -16.09 8.54 -0.78
N GLU A 27 -15.59 9.43 0.05
CA GLU A 27 -14.37 9.19 0.83
C GLU A 27 -14.42 7.88 1.61
N ALA A 28 -15.50 7.65 2.35
CA ALA A 28 -15.61 6.46 3.20
C ALA A 28 -15.51 5.17 2.37
N PHE A 29 -16.17 5.13 1.24
CA PHE A 29 -16.16 3.99 0.34
C PHE A 29 -14.75 3.77 -0.24
N LEU A 30 -14.14 4.85 -0.74
CA LEU A 30 -12.82 4.78 -1.35
C LEU A 30 -11.76 4.42 -0.32
N SER A 31 -11.85 4.97 0.88
CA SER A 31 -10.90 4.66 1.96
C SER A 31 -10.97 3.20 2.35
N HIS A 32 -12.15 2.62 2.37
CA HIS A 32 -12.32 1.20 2.68
C HIS A 32 -11.56 0.33 1.68
N ASP A 33 -11.73 0.61 0.40
CA ASP A 33 -11.04 -0.14 -0.65
C ASP A 33 -9.53 0.07 -0.60
N LEU A 34 -9.09 1.31 -0.36
CA LEU A 34 -7.66 1.62 -0.26
C LEU A 34 -7.04 0.93 0.94
N THR A 35 -7.78 0.80 2.04
CA THR A 35 -7.28 0.10 3.23
C THR A 35 -7.00 -1.36 2.90
N HIS A 36 -7.88 -2.01 2.15
CA HIS A 36 -7.65 -3.39 1.73
C HIS A 36 -6.40 -3.52 0.86
N ILE A 37 -6.22 -2.60 -0.08
CA ILE A 37 -5.04 -2.60 -0.94
C ILE A 37 -3.78 -2.40 -0.10
N LYS A 38 -3.82 -1.45 0.82
CA LYS A 38 -2.69 -1.14 1.69
C LYS A 38 -2.27 -2.35 2.52
N ILE A 39 -3.25 -3.03 3.14
CA ILE A 39 -2.97 -4.20 3.97
C ILE A 39 -2.31 -5.28 3.13
N GLU A 40 -2.81 -5.53 1.93
CA GLU A 40 -2.22 -6.55 1.06
C GLU A 40 -0.80 -6.20 0.63
N LEU A 41 -0.57 -4.93 0.29
CA LEU A 41 0.78 -4.49 -0.09
C LEU A 41 1.76 -4.59 1.08
N GLU A 42 1.30 -4.24 2.28
CA GLU A 42 2.13 -4.37 3.47
C GLU A 42 2.47 -5.83 3.78
N ARG A 43 1.50 -6.72 3.58
CA ARG A 43 1.72 -8.15 3.76
C ARG A 43 2.78 -8.65 2.78
N GLN A 44 2.69 -8.26 1.53
CA GLN A 44 3.65 -8.67 0.52
C GLN A 44 5.05 -8.12 0.83
N LEU A 45 5.10 -6.87 1.27
CA LEU A 45 6.38 -6.26 1.61
C LEU A 45 7.02 -6.96 2.81
N HIS A 46 6.23 -7.29 3.81
CA HIS A 46 6.72 -8.03 4.97
C HIS A 46 7.31 -9.37 4.54
N ASN A 47 6.61 -10.08 3.65
CA ASN A 47 7.08 -11.37 3.16
C ASN A 47 8.38 -11.25 2.38
N GLU A 48 8.52 -10.20 1.57
CA GLU A 48 9.75 -9.98 0.82
C GLU A 48 10.93 -9.70 1.75
N LYS A 49 10.72 -8.91 2.81
CA LYS A 49 11.77 -8.63 3.78
C LYS A 49 12.14 -9.88 4.56
N ALA A 50 11.17 -10.67 4.95
CA ALA A 50 11.42 -11.92 5.68
C ALA A 50 12.20 -12.91 4.81
N ARG A 51 11.85 -13.00 3.53
CA ARG A 51 12.56 -13.86 2.59
C ARG A 51 14.03 -13.47 2.49
N LYS A 52 14.31 -12.18 2.38
CA LYS A 52 15.66 -11.68 2.31
C LYS A 52 16.42 -11.95 3.61
N GLY A 53 15.72 -11.84 4.73
CA GLY A 53 16.33 -12.10 6.03
C GLY A 53 16.71 -13.56 6.25
N LEU A 54 16.10 -14.46 5.51
CA LEU A 54 16.40 -15.88 5.62
C LEU A 54 17.61 -16.29 4.78
N LEU A 55 18.04 -15.44 3.90
CA LEU A 55 19.21 -15.72 3.07
C LEU A 55 20.47 -15.17 3.69
#